data_3faceadd0c64287094ec22bc06098c8b
#
_entry.id   3faceadd0c64287094ec22bc06098c8b
#
_cell.length_a   1.000
_cell.length_b   1.000
_cell.length_c   1.000
_cell.angle_alpha   90.00
_cell.angle_beta   90.00
_cell.angle_gamma   90.00
#
_symmetry.space_group_name_H-M   'P 1'
#
loop_
_entity.id
_entity.type
_entity.pdbx_description
1 polymer ?
#
loop_
_entity_poly.entity_id
_entity_poly.type
_entity_poly.pdbx_seq_one_letter_code
_entity_poly.pdbx_strand_id
1 'polypeptide(L)'
;DGSSIEGFVRIKEADMYLYPDFDSWKILTFEDLDLGKVARLVCDVYTPKGEPFEGDPRFILKKAIQKMEAAGFGSFNVGFEPEFFLFKLKDGKPVVEPNDDAGYFDLAPMDGDNYTRRDIAIELDKLGLLVQASHHEVAIGQHEINFRFQDVLKACDNLQLFKTVVKVIAHKHGLHASFMPKPIAGINGSG
;
A
#
# COMPACT_ATOMS: atom_id res chain seq x y z
N ASP A 1 6.45 -15.70 13.02
CA ASP A 1 5.63 -16.78 13.58
C ASP A 1 4.25 -16.77 12.92
N GLY A 2 3.95 -17.84 12.15
CA GLY A 2 2.69 -17.97 11.40
C GLY A 2 1.55 -18.57 12.23
N SER A 3 1.83 -19.09 13.45
CA SER A 3 0.82 -19.77 14.27
C SER A 3 -0.26 -18.82 14.80
N SER A 4 0.03 -17.52 14.86
CA SER A 4 -0.93 -16.49 15.27
C SER A 4 -1.86 -16.02 14.15
N ILE A 5 -1.69 -16.56 12.94
CA ILE A 5 -2.52 -16.23 11.77
C ILE A 5 -3.47 -17.39 11.51
N GLU A 6 -4.76 -17.19 11.79
CA GLU A 6 -5.78 -18.21 11.62
C GLU A 6 -5.80 -18.76 10.18
N GLY A 7 -5.82 -20.08 10.05
CA GLY A 7 -5.91 -20.78 8.75
C GLY A 7 -4.59 -20.93 8.01
N PHE A 8 -3.45 -20.38 8.49
CA PHE A 8 -2.19 -20.45 7.76
C PHE A 8 -1.30 -21.63 8.15
N VAL A 9 -0.87 -21.72 9.40
CA VAL A 9 0.01 -22.79 9.89
C VAL A 9 -0.43 -23.30 11.25
N ARG A 10 -0.04 -24.54 11.56
CA ARG A 10 -0.24 -25.11 12.90
C ARG A 10 0.87 -24.67 13.84
N ILE A 11 0.63 -24.73 15.15
CA ILE A 11 1.62 -24.35 16.19
C ILE A 11 2.99 -25.02 15.97
N LYS A 12 3.01 -26.30 15.59
CA LYS A 12 4.25 -27.04 15.33
C LYS A 12 5.01 -26.60 14.07
N GLU A 13 4.39 -25.77 13.21
CA GLU A 13 4.94 -25.24 11.97
C GLU A 13 5.06 -23.70 12.04
N ALA A 14 5.03 -23.16 13.27
CA ALA A 14 4.93 -21.72 13.50
C ALA A 14 6.16 -20.93 13.06
N ASP A 15 7.34 -21.50 13.24
CA ASP A 15 8.58 -20.82 12.92
C ASP A 15 8.86 -20.84 11.42
N MET A 16 9.06 -19.65 10.87
CA MET A 16 9.41 -19.43 9.47
C MET A 16 10.68 -18.58 9.40
N TYR A 17 11.38 -18.67 8.29
CA TYR A 17 12.54 -17.83 8.01
C TYR A 17 12.18 -16.73 7.01
N LEU A 18 12.70 -15.54 7.23
CA LEU A 18 12.56 -14.40 6.32
C LEU A 18 13.88 -14.20 5.56
N TYR A 19 13.81 -14.29 4.25
CA TYR A 19 14.94 -14.02 3.37
C TYR A 19 14.75 -12.65 2.72
N PRO A 20 15.57 -11.64 3.06
CA PRO A 20 15.41 -10.30 2.56
C PRO A 20 15.74 -10.20 1.07
N ASP A 21 14.87 -9.50 0.35
CA ASP A 21 15.12 -9.05 -1.01
C ASP A 21 15.78 -7.66 -0.94
N PHE A 22 17.10 -7.61 -1.14
CA PHE A 22 17.88 -6.38 -1.02
C PHE A 22 17.56 -5.34 -2.09
N ASP A 23 16.98 -5.72 -3.23
CA ASP A 23 16.51 -4.79 -4.26
C ASP A 23 15.28 -4.00 -3.81
N SER A 24 14.59 -4.48 -2.77
CA SER A 24 13.46 -3.81 -2.14
C SER A 24 13.84 -2.80 -1.05
N TRP A 25 15.15 -2.60 -0.77
CA TRP A 25 15.64 -1.68 0.27
C TRP A 25 15.13 -0.26 0.08
N LYS A 26 14.50 0.29 1.12
CA LYS A 26 14.05 1.68 1.17
C LYS A 26 14.33 2.30 2.53
N ILE A 27 14.91 3.49 2.55
CA ILE A 27 14.98 4.30 3.76
C ILE A 27 13.67 5.06 3.87
N LEU A 28 12.95 4.89 4.98
CA LEU A 28 11.67 5.54 5.23
C LEU A 28 11.92 6.99 5.66
N THR A 29 11.53 7.93 4.81
CA THR A 29 11.78 9.37 4.98
C THR A 29 10.72 10.05 5.85
N PHE A 30 9.63 9.37 6.13
CA PHE A 30 8.51 9.85 6.94
C PHE A 30 8.57 9.43 8.41
N GLU A 31 9.53 8.60 8.79
CA GLU A 31 9.75 8.20 10.17
C GLU A 31 10.50 9.29 10.95
N ASP A 32 10.36 9.26 12.28
CA ASP A 32 11.08 10.17 13.16
C ASP A 32 12.59 9.88 13.14
N LEU A 33 13.36 10.83 12.64
CA LEU A 33 14.80 10.69 12.47
C LEU A 33 15.60 10.95 13.74
N ASP A 34 14.98 11.41 14.83
CA ASP A 34 15.66 11.63 16.11
C ASP A 34 16.21 10.34 16.72
N LEU A 35 15.57 9.21 16.41
CA LEU A 35 16.01 7.87 16.81
C LEU A 35 16.91 7.18 15.77
N GLY A 36 17.25 7.85 14.67
CA GLY A 36 18.05 7.32 13.58
C GLY A 36 17.20 6.98 12.34
N LYS A 37 17.89 6.47 11.30
CA LYS A 37 17.21 6.11 10.04
C LYS A 37 16.54 4.75 10.15
N VAL A 38 15.28 4.68 9.71
CA VAL A 38 14.52 3.45 9.57
C VAL A 38 14.58 2.97 8.13
N ALA A 39 14.84 1.69 7.93
CA ALA A 39 14.80 1.07 6.61
C ALA A 39 13.78 -0.07 6.56
N ARG A 40 13.17 -0.24 5.39
CA ARG A 40 12.24 -1.33 5.08
C ARG A 40 12.87 -2.27 4.06
N LEU A 41 12.69 -3.56 4.27
CA LEU A 41 12.97 -4.63 3.32
C LEU A 41 11.73 -5.49 3.14
N VAL A 42 11.47 -5.92 1.92
CA VAL A 42 10.53 -7.00 1.64
C VAL A 42 11.28 -8.32 1.79
N CYS A 43 10.66 -9.32 2.37
CA CYS A 43 11.26 -10.64 2.56
C CYS A 43 10.37 -11.71 1.94
N ASP A 44 11.00 -12.72 1.38
CA ASP A 44 10.34 -13.98 1.04
C ASP A 44 10.27 -14.87 2.27
N VAL A 45 9.20 -15.65 2.39
CA VAL A 45 8.97 -16.54 3.54
C VAL A 45 9.37 -17.97 3.19
N TYR A 46 10.15 -18.59 4.06
CA TYR A 46 10.64 -19.97 3.92
C TYR A 46 10.30 -20.81 5.15
N THR A 47 10.09 -22.10 4.92
CA THR A 47 9.89 -23.08 6.00
C THR A 47 11.22 -23.33 6.74
N PRO A 48 11.19 -23.96 7.93
CA PRO A 48 12.40 -24.38 8.64
C PRO A 48 13.29 -25.37 7.86
N LYS A 49 12.76 -26.02 6.83
CA LYS A 49 13.50 -26.91 5.94
C LYS A 49 14.23 -26.18 4.82
N GLY A 50 14.09 -24.86 4.72
CA GLY A 50 14.68 -24.05 3.65
C GLY A 50 13.90 -24.10 2.34
N GLU A 51 12.66 -24.56 2.35
CA GLU A 51 11.76 -24.55 1.19
C GLU A 51 10.90 -23.27 1.21
N PRO A 52 10.59 -22.66 0.05
CA PRO A 52 9.65 -21.55 -0.01
C PRO A 52 8.30 -21.92 0.61
N PHE A 53 7.73 -21.01 1.38
CA PHE A 53 6.41 -21.23 1.97
C PHE A 53 5.31 -21.02 0.93
N GLU A 54 4.55 -22.07 0.64
CA GLU A 54 3.51 -22.04 -0.41
C GLU A 54 2.33 -21.09 -0.11
N GLY A 55 2.15 -20.71 1.15
CA GLY A 55 1.15 -19.72 1.56
C GLY A 55 1.59 -18.26 1.45
N ASP A 56 2.86 -18.00 1.06
CA ASP A 56 3.36 -16.66 0.84
C ASP A 56 2.81 -16.06 -0.47
N PRO A 57 2.03 -14.97 -0.43
CA PRO A 57 1.51 -14.32 -1.64
C PRO A 57 2.59 -13.93 -2.64
N ARG A 58 3.76 -13.51 -2.15
CA ARG A 58 4.89 -13.13 -3.00
C ARG A 58 5.47 -14.35 -3.73
N PHE A 59 5.55 -15.50 -3.06
CA PHE A 59 5.95 -16.76 -3.69
C PHE A 59 4.94 -17.20 -4.75
N ILE A 60 3.64 -17.08 -4.49
CA ILE A 60 2.58 -17.40 -5.46
C ILE A 60 2.72 -16.52 -6.71
N LEU A 61 2.98 -15.22 -6.53
CA LEU A 61 3.23 -14.30 -7.66
C LEU A 61 4.47 -14.71 -8.46
N LYS A 62 5.58 -15.04 -7.80
CA LYS A 62 6.80 -15.54 -8.46
C LYS A 62 6.53 -16.82 -9.28
N LYS A 63 5.73 -17.74 -8.76
CA LYS A 63 5.29 -18.93 -9.53
C LYS A 63 4.45 -18.56 -10.77
N ALA A 64 3.58 -17.56 -10.65
CA ALA A 64 2.79 -17.09 -11.79
C ALA A 64 3.67 -16.46 -12.87
N ILE A 65 4.68 -15.65 -12.48
CA ILE A 65 5.66 -15.08 -13.40
C ILE A 65 6.43 -16.18 -14.12
N GLN A 66 6.94 -17.18 -13.40
CA GLN A 66 7.66 -18.32 -14.01
C GLN A 66 6.79 -19.07 -15.03
N LYS A 67 5.51 -19.28 -14.74
CA LYS A 67 4.59 -19.92 -15.69
C LYS A 67 4.37 -19.08 -16.95
N MET A 68 4.27 -17.78 -16.80
CA MET A 68 4.12 -16.84 -17.89
C MET A 68 5.37 -16.87 -18.80
N GLU A 69 6.56 -16.81 -18.21
CA GLU A 69 7.84 -16.90 -18.94
C GLU A 69 7.98 -18.25 -19.68
N ALA A 70 7.62 -19.37 -19.03
CA ALA A 70 7.63 -20.68 -19.64
C ALA A 70 6.64 -20.81 -20.80
N ALA A 71 5.58 -19.99 -20.82
CA ALA A 71 4.62 -19.93 -21.94
C ALA A 71 5.10 -18.99 -23.09
N GLY A 72 6.31 -18.45 -22.99
CA GLY A 72 6.92 -17.62 -24.04
C GLY A 72 6.59 -16.13 -23.96
N PHE A 73 5.92 -15.67 -22.90
CA PHE A 73 5.74 -14.24 -22.64
C PHE A 73 6.99 -13.67 -21.96
N GLY A 74 7.32 -12.43 -22.30
CA GLY A 74 8.48 -11.74 -21.74
C GLY A 74 8.20 -11.16 -20.35
N SER A 75 8.27 -9.83 -20.23
CA SER A 75 7.95 -9.14 -18.97
C SER A 75 6.45 -8.92 -18.78
N PHE A 76 6.01 -8.88 -17.53
CA PHE A 76 4.66 -8.46 -17.16
C PHE A 76 4.74 -7.19 -16.33
N ASN A 77 4.26 -6.09 -16.91
CA ASN A 77 4.22 -4.79 -16.26
C ASN A 77 2.81 -4.47 -15.81
N VAL A 78 2.68 -3.87 -14.62
CA VAL A 78 1.41 -3.47 -14.02
C VAL A 78 1.47 -2.02 -13.56
N GLY A 79 0.44 -1.24 -13.89
CA GLY A 79 0.16 0.05 -13.32
C GLY A 79 -1.05 -0.07 -12.39
N PHE A 80 -0.91 0.36 -11.15
CA PHE A 80 -2.01 0.43 -10.21
C PHE A 80 -2.59 1.84 -10.18
N GLU A 81 -3.91 1.92 -10.00
CA GLU A 81 -4.67 3.15 -9.77
C GLU A 81 -5.32 3.05 -8.37
N PRO A 82 -4.51 3.11 -7.30
CA PRO A 82 -5.02 2.84 -5.97
C PRO A 82 -5.82 4.01 -5.44
N GLU A 83 -7.06 3.73 -5.08
CA GLU A 83 -7.97 4.67 -4.45
C GLU A 83 -8.08 4.42 -2.95
N PHE A 84 -8.38 5.47 -2.21
CA PHE A 84 -8.56 5.39 -0.75
C PHE A 84 -9.49 6.51 -0.25
N PHE A 85 -10.09 6.26 0.90
CA PHE A 85 -10.90 7.26 1.60
C PHE A 85 -10.12 7.88 2.77
N LEU A 86 -10.34 9.18 3.00
CA LEU A 86 -9.86 9.89 4.18
C LEU A 86 -11.04 10.22 5.10
N PHE A 87 -10.95 9.76 6.33
CA PHE A 87 -11.96 9.91 7.36
C PHE A 87 -11.46 10.72 8.54
N LYS A 88 -12.36 11.44 9.18
CA LYS A 88 -12.08 12.16 10.44
C LYS A 88 -11.76 11.20 11.58
N LEU A 89 -11.00 11.71 12.55
CA LEU A 89 -10.82 11.08 13.85
C LEU A 89 -11.68 11.84 14.89
N LYS A 90 -12.44 11.11 15.70
CA LYS A 90 -13.11 11.63 16.89
C LYS A 90 -12.55 10.92 18.12
N ASP A 91 -12.02 11.67 19.06
CA ASP A 91 -11.34 11.13 20.25
C ASP A 91 -10.24 10.09 19.91
N GLY A 92 -9.49 10.36 18.82
CA GLY A 92 -8.44 9.48 18.31
C GLY A 92 -8.92 8.19 17.64
N LYS A 93 -10.22 8.03 17.42
CA LYS A 93 -10.82 6.85 16.77
C LYS A 93 -11.38 7.24 15.40
N PRO A 94 -11.21 6.38 14.37
CA PRO A 94 -11.79 6.62 13.07
C PRO A 94 -13.32 6.57 13.14
N VAL A 95 -13.96 7.54 12.48
CA VAL A 95 -15.40 7.55 12.26
C VAL A 95 -15.68 7.56 10.75
N VAL A 96 -16.80 6.97 10.33
CA VAL A 96 -17.18 6.92 8.90
C VAL A 96 -17.80 8.29 8.52
N GLU A 97 -16.96 9.32 8.60
CA GLU A 97 -17.28 10.70 8.24
C GLU A 97 -16.15 11.26 7.38
N PRO A 98 -16.36 11.46 6.06
CA PRO A 98 -15.39 12.08 5.17
C PRO A 98 -14.97 13.46 5.69
N ASN A 99 -13.74 13.86 5.37
CA ASN A 99 -13.25 15.17 5.82
C ASN A 99 -13.69 16.32 4.93
N ASP A 100 -14.06 16.04 3.69
CA ASP A 100 -14.56 17.03 2.74
C ASP A 100 -15.91 16.62 2.11
N ASP A 101 -16.42 17.48 1.22
CA ASP A 101 -17.65 17.28 0.42
C ASP A 101 -17.35 17.58 -1.06
N ALA A 102 -16.15 17.28 -1.50
CA ALA A 102 -15.71 17.47 -2.86
C ALA A 102 -16.11 16.30 -3.77
N GLY A 103 -16.02 16.53 -5.06
CA GLY A 103 -16.27 15.54 -6.11
C GLY A 103 -15.08 15.37 -7.04
N TYR A 104 -15.31 14.66 -8.14
CA TYR A 104 -14.28 14.28 -9.11
C TYR A 104 -13.54 15.50 -9.68
N PHE A 105 -12.22 15.52 -9.50
CA PHE A 105 -11.31 16.58 -9.94
C PHE A 105 -11.56 17.96 -9.32
N ASP A 106 -12.32 18.06 -8.24
CA ASP A 106 -12.45 19.32 -7.51
C ASP A 106 -11.10 19.76 -6.97
N LEU A 107 -10.94 21.08 -6.85
CA LEU A 107 -9.74 21.72 -6.35
C LEU A 107 -10.03 22.41 -5.00
N ALA A 108 -8.96 22.80 -4.32
CA ALA A 108 -9.08 23.61 -3.11
C ALA A 108 -9.83 24.94 -3.42
N PRO A 109 -10.73 25.42 -2.54
CA PRO A 109 -10.95 24.96 -1.18
C PRO A 109 -11.99 23.82 -1.03
N MET A 110 -12.64 23.38 -2.11
CA MET A 110 -13.66 22.33 -2.05
C MET A 110 -13.01 20.99 -1.66
N ASP A 111 -11.88 20.63 -2.31
CA ASP A 111 -11.01 19.51 -1.92
C ASP A 111 -10.27 19.87 -0.63
N GLY A 112 -10.88 19.53 0.51
CA GLY A 112 -10.36 19.83 1.84
C GLY A 112 -9.09 19.04 2.20
N ASP A 113 -8.85 17.92 1.53
CA ASP A 113 -7.73 17.02 1.78
C ASP A 113 -6.58 17.15 0.78
N ASN A 114 -6.63 18.17 -0.08
CA ASN A 114 -5.60 18.45 -1.08
C ASN A 114 -4.17 18.50 -0.48
N TYR A 115 -3.99 19.10 0.70
CA TYR A 115 -2.67 19.18 1.35
C TYR A 115 -2.20 17.81 1.85
N THR A 116 -3.09 17.00 2.40
CA THR A 116 -2.78 15.63 2.83
C THR A 116 -2.36 14.79 1.63
N ARG A 117 -3.13 14.83 0.54
CA ARG A 117 -2.83 14.09 -0.69
C ARG A 117 -1.52 14.54 -1.32
N ARG A 118 -1.24 15.86 -1.35
CA ARG A 118 0.03 16.42 -1.81
C ARG A 118 1.22 15.88 -1.00
N ASP A 119 1.12 15.89 0.32
CA ASP A 119 2.21 15.44 1.18
C ASP A 119 2.45 13.93 1.03
N ILE A 120 1.38 13.14 0.82
CA ILE A 120 1.48 11.73 0.44
C ILE A 120 2.25 11.58 -0.89
N ALA A 121 1.86 12.32 -1.92
CA ALA A 121 2.50 12.25 -3.25
C ALA A 121 4.00 12.60 -3.19
N ILE A 122 4.36 13.65 -2.46
CA ILE A 122 5.76 14.04 -2.25
C ILE A 122 6.55 12.93 -1.56
N GLU A 123 5.96 12.29 -0.56
CA GLU A 123 6.64 11.22 0.17
C GLU A 123 6.82 9.96 -0.69
N LEU A 124 5.82 9.61 -1.50
CA LEU A 124 5.90 8.52 -2.47
C LEU A 124 7.02 8.76 -3.50
N ASP A 125 7.15 9.99 -4.01
CA ASP A 125 8.22 10.34 -4.95
C ASP A 125 9.61 10.23 -4.31
N LYS A 126 9.80 10.71 -3.07
CA LYS A 126 11.07 10.53 -2.33
C LYS A 126 11.44 9.04 -2.17
N LEU A 127 10.45 8.18 -2.04
CA LEU A 127 10.62 6.73 -1.97
C LEU A 127 10.77 6.06 -3.35
N GLY A 128 10.71 6.84 -4.43
CA GLY A 128 10.95 6.39 -5.81
C GLY A 128 9.77 5.66 -6.46
N LEU A 129 8.53 5.96 -6.04
CA LEU A 129 7.33 5.40 -6.67
C LEU A 129 6.96 6.13 -7.97
N LEU A 130 7.50 7.32 -8.23
CA LEU A 130 7.26 8.10 -9.44
C LEU A 130 5.77 8.38 -9.66
N VAL A 131 5.21 9.24 -8.83
CA VAL A 131 3.82 9.68 -8.92
C VAL A 131 3.53 10.32 -10.29
N GLN A 132 2.43 9.95 -10.93
CA GLN A 132 2.01 10.44 -12.25
C GLN A 132 0.76 11.31 -12.18
N ALA A 133 -0.18 10.97 -11.30
CA ALA A 133 -1.41 11.72 -11.08
C ALA A 133 -1.81 11.69 -9.61
N SER A 134 -2.51 12.74 -9.17
CA SER A 134 -3.04 12.87 -7.81
C SER A 134 -4.27 13.78 -7.86
N HIS A 135 -5.45 13.25 -7.59
CA HIS A 135 -6.70 14.00 -7.69
C HIS A 135 -7.73 13.51 -6.66
N HIS A 136 -8.78 14.33 -6.45
CA HIS A 136 -9.97 13.91 -5.75
C HIS A 136 -10.80 12.98 -6.63
N GLU A 137 -11.33 11.91 -6.05
CA GLU A 137 -12.17 10.93 -6.72
C GLU A 137 -13.67 11.28 -6.66
N VAL A 138 -14.53 10.43 -7.24
CA VAL A 138 -15.96 10.69 -7.42
C VAL A 138 -16.69 10.78 -6.09
N ALA A 139 -16.38 9.90 -5.13
CA ALA A 139 -17.05 9.91 -3.85
C ALA A 139 -16.45 10.96 -2.89
N ILE A 140 -17.28 11.51 -2.02
CA ILE A 140 -16.82 12.42 -0.95
C ILE A 140 -15.73 11.77 -0.11
N GLY A 141 -14.65 12.50 0.11
CA GLY A 141 -13.47 12.00 0.87
C GLY A 141 -12.69 10.88 0.19
N GLN A 142 -12.93 10.63 -1.11
CA GLN A 142 -12.20 9.63 -1.90
C GLN A 142 -11.10 10.29 -2.73
N HIS A 143 -9.94 9.68 -2.74
CA HIS A 143 -8.73 10.17 -3.39
C HIS A 143 -8.07 9.08 -4.20
N GLU A 144 -7.36 9.48 -5.25
CA GLU A 144 -6.52 8.61 -6.07
C GLU A 144 -5.12 9.21 -6.25
N ILE A 145 -4.10 8.36 -6.18
CA ILE A 145 -2.72 8.73 -6.51
C ILE A 145 -2.11 7.62 -7.35
N ASN A 146 -1.87 7.90 -8.62
CA ASN A 146 -1.31 6.96 -9.57
C ASN A 146 0.21 7.08 -9.62
N PHE A 147 0.89 5.96 -9.70
CA PHE A 147 2.33 5.90 -9.87
C PHE A 147 2.71 5.03 -11.08
N ARG A 148 3.90 5.28 -11.61
CA ARG A 148 4.36 4.66 -12.84
C ARG A 148 4.32 3.14 -12.77
N PHE A 149 3.84 2.50 -13.83
CA PHE A 149 3.88 1.06 -14.01
C PHE A 149 5.31 0.50 -13.88
N GLN A 150 5.42 -0.70 -13.39
CA GLN A 150 6.69 -1.40 -13.21
C GLN A 150 6.49 -2.90 -13.45
N ASP A 151 7.59 -3.67 -13.43
CA ASP A 151 7.50 -5.12 -13.30
C ASP A 151 6.55 -5.51 -12.18
N VAL A 152 5.74 -6.55 -12.41
CA VAL A 152 4.61 -6.92 -11.54
C VAL A 152 5.04 -7.18 -10.09
N LEU A 153 6.19 -7.83 -9.85
CA LEU A 153 6.65 -8.10 -8.49
C LEU A 153 6.96 -6.78 -7.76
N LYS A 154 7.72 -5.91 -8.41
CA LYS A 154 8.07 -4.61 -7.87
C LYS A 154 6.86 -3.69 -7.72
N ALA A 155 5.91 -3.73 -8.66
CA ALA A 155 4.67 -2.97 -8.57
C ALA A 155 3.84 -3.40 -7.34
N CYS A 156 3.72 -4.71 -7.09
CA CYS A 156 3.02 -5.23 -5.91
C CYS A 156 3.74 -4.85 -4.59
N ASP A 157 5.07 -4.94 -4.53
CA ASP A 157 5.85 -4.50 -3.36
C ASP A 157 5.69 -3.00 -3.10
N ASN A 158 5.65 -2.18 -4.17
CA ASN A 158 5.41 -0.74 -4.09
C ASN A 158 3.98 -0.41 -3.65
N LEU A 159 2.97 -1.19 -4.06
CA LEU A 159 1.60 -1.00 -3.58
C LEU A 159 1.48 -1.22 -2.06
N GLN A 160 2.22 -2.19 -1.49
CA GLN A 160 2.25 -2.36 -0.04
C GLN A 160 2.94 -1.18 0.67
N LEU A 161 4.00 -0.63 0.08
CA LEU A 161 4.65 0.59 0.59
C LEU A 161 3.71 1.80 0.48
N PHE A 162 3.04 1.97 -0.66
CA PHE A 162 2.03 3.00 -0.89
C PHE A 162 0.99 3.03 0.24
N LYS A 163 0.37 1.87 0.53
CA LYS A 163 -0.65 1.76 1.60
C LYS A 163 -0.10 2.17 2.97
N THR A 164 1.16 1.89 3.24
CA THR A 164 1.82 2.30 4.48
C THR A 164 2.01 3.81 4.53
N VAL A 165 2.56 4.41 3.48
CA VAL A 165 2.80 5.86 3.37
C VAL A 165 1.50 6.63 3.53
N VAL A 166 0.46 6.24 2.77
CA VAL A 166 -0.86 6.89 2.83
C VAL A 166 -1.40 6.89 4.26
N LYS A 167 -1.36 5.74 4.95
CA LYS A 167 -1.87 5.64 6.33
C LYS A 167 -1.07 6.50 7.32
N VAL A 168 0.26 6.49 7.21
CA VAL A 168 1.12 7.26 8.14
C VAL A 168 0.97 8.75 7.91
N ILE A 169 0.98 9.21 6.65
CA ILE A 169 0.85 10.64 6.35
C ILE A 169 -0.57 11.13 6.69
N ALA A 170 -1.62 10.38 6.35
CA ALA A 170 -2.98 10.72 6.77
C ALA A 170 -3.09 10.87 8.30
N HIS A 171 -2.48 9.95 9.05
CA HIS A 171 -2.48 10.02 10.51
C HIS A 171 -1.75 11.28 11.04
N LYS A 172 -0.64 11.69 10.42
CA LYS A 172 0.07 12.95 10.74
C LYS A 172 -0.80 14.18 10.52
N HIS A 173 -1.73 14.12 9.56
CA HIS A 173 -2.73 15.16 9.28
C HIS A 173 -4.00 15.04 10.15
N GLY A 174 -4.04 14.12 11.12
CA GLY A 174 -5.21 13.91 11.99
C GLY A 174 -6.36 13.17 11.30
N LEU A 175 -6.06 12.40 10.25
CA LEU A 175 -7.04 11.66 9.45
C LEU A 175 -6.77 10.14 9.53
N HIS A 176 -7.79 9.37 9.16
CA HIS A 176 -7.70 7.92 8.97
C HIS A 176 -7.86 7.57 7.50
N ALA A 177 -6.86 6.92 6.94
CA ALA A 177 -6.94 6.40 5.57
C ALA A 177 -7.49 4.97 5.53
N SER A 178 -8.52 4.75 4.70
CA SER A 178 -9.14 3.45 4.49
C SER A 178 -8.95 2.97 3.06
N PHE A 179 -8.52 1.73 2.91
CA PHE A 179 -8.46 0.98 1.65
C PHE A 179 -9.59 -0.06 1.54
N MET A 180 -10.65 0.11 2.31
CA MET A 180 -11.86 -0.72 2.12
C MET A 180 -12.48 -0.39 0.77
N PRO A 181 -12.84 -1.42 -0.04
CA PRO A 181 -13.39 -1.18 -1.38
C PRO A 181 -14.71 -0.38 -1.36
N LYS A 182 -15.49 -0.49 -0.30
CA LYS A 182 -16.75 0.25 -0.16
C LYS A 182 -17.03 0.57 1.31
N PRO A 183 -16.34 1.56 1.90
CA PRO A 183 -16.52 1.90 3.31
C PRO A 183 -17.84 2.58 3.61
N ILE A 184 -18.47 3.23 2.63
CA ILE A 184 -19.76 3.92 2.76
C ILE A 184 -20.74 3.30 1.76
N ALA A 185 -21.90 2.87 2.25
CA ALA A 185 -22.96 2.36 1.39
C ALA A 185 -23.61 3.48 0.55
N GLY A 186 -23.97 3.18 -0.70
CA GLY A 186 -24.71 4.10 -1.56
C GLY A 186 -23.87 5.09 -2.36
N ILE A 187 -22.56 5.19 -2.13
CA ILE A 187 -21.64 6.02 -2.93
C ILE A 187 -20.64 5.15 -3.70
N ASN A 188 -19.81 5.77 -4.54
CA ASN A 188 -18.76 5.06 -5.28
C ASN A 188 -17.78 4.37 -4.32
N GLY A 189 -17.28 3.22 -4.73
CA GLY A 189 -16.22 2.49 -4.02
C GLY A 189 -14.87 2.70 -4.66
N SER A 190 -13.83 2.17 -4.00
CA SER A 190 -12.44 2.24 -4.46
C SER A 190 -12.07 1.02 -5.31
N GLY A 191 -11.30 1.27 -6.35
CA GLY A 191 -10.62 0.27 -7.16
C GLY A 191 -9.33 -0.25 -6.53
#